data_9da95db6eb38e7265c374a558aa7041e
#
_entry.id   9da95db6eb38e7265c374a558aa7041e
#
_cell.length_a   1.000
_cell.length_b   1.000
_cell.length_c   1.000
_cell.angle_alpha   90.00
_cell.angle_beta   90.00
_cell.angle_gamma   90.00
#
_symmetry.space_group_name_H-M   'P 1'
#
loop_
_entity.id
_entity.type
_entity.pdbx_description
1 polymer ?
#
loop_
_entity_poly.entity_id
_entity_poly.type
_entity_poly.pdbx_seq_one_letter_code
_entity_poly.pdbx_strand_id
1 'polypeptide(L)'
;MATRRAVLAAGVLASGCLGTPWGPEPRSAGTALPPVPLTGALRSLGGFEIDTARLGAGGLSGIHLDDSLLATMIDDRARWAQARILLRDGRAAALEPIASGPLGDGAGQALPPGHAGDAEALAHLPDGTWLVGFERWHRIRAYRRLDGPGAYVAPPPGLDRAPFNAALESLTVLADGRLFAIAEGLAPEGAPELRRAWFGGPGGWVALAWRPAPGMVPVDAAGLPDGGALVLERAFSWLGGFTGRLARVPAGAIVAARPGAVLEGAEILRLDGTVVPAENYEGVAVARHDGRLVVALVADDNHSLFQRSLMLLFEMADQPVA
;
A
#
# COMPACT_ATOMS: atom_id res chain seq x y z
N MET A 1 86.51 27.94 23.40
CA MET A 1 85.51 26.99 23.76
C MET A 1 84.14 27.49 23.26
N ALA A 2 83.68 26.96 22.16
CA ALA A 2 82.44 27.40 21.49
C ALA A 2 81.51 26.16 21.40
N THR A 3 80.41 26.22 22.11
CA THR A 3 79.37 25.19 22.11
C THR A 3 78.31 25.52 21.04
N ARG A 4 78.22 24.68 20.04
CA ARG A 4 77.19 24.74 18.99
C ARG A 4 75.85 24.18 19.56
N ARG A 5 74.83 25.00 19.53
CA ARG A 5 73.45 24.58 19.73
C ARG A 5 72.84 24.14 18.42
N ALA A 6 72.38 22.90 18.36
CA ALA A 6 71.60 22.36 17.22
C ALA A 6 70.15 22.81 17.44
N VAL A 7 69.52 23.39 16.40
CA VAL A 7 68.09 23.71 16.32
C VAL A 7 67.43 22.55 15.60
N LEU A 8 66.56 21.85 16.34
CA LEU A 8 65.65 20.86 15.78
C LEU A 8 64.41 21.60 15.23
N ALA A 9 64.20 21.54 13.94
CA ALA A 9 62.94 21.97 13.34
C ALA A 9 61.91 20.86 13.41
N ALA A 10 60.85 21.09 14.21
CA ALA A 10 59.67 20.22 14.27
C ALA A 10 58.75 20.52 13.10
N GLY A 11 58.65 19.60 12.15
CA GLY A 11 57.64 19.64 11.10
C GLY A 11 56.27 19.30 11.62
N VAL A 12 55.35 20.22 11.57
CA VAL A 12 53.94 20.02 11.87
C VAL A 12 53.28 19.39 10.64
N LEU A 13 52.99 18.08 10.71
CA LEU A 13 52.11 17.41 9.76
C LEU A 13 50.65 17.83 10.06
N ALA A 14 50.11 18.70 9.25
CA ALA A 14 48.67 19.01 9.25
C ALA A 14 47.91 17.79 8.65
N SER A 15 47.41 16.92 9.54
CA SER A 15 46.43 15.91 9.15
C SER A 15 45.11 16.63 8.85
N GLY A 16 44.82 16.80 7.55
CA GLY A 16 43.50 17.27 7.10
C GLY A 16 42.42 16.23 7.48
N CYS A 17 41.68 16.50 8.53
CA CYS A 17 40.41 15.82 8.75
C CYS A 17 39.45 16.20 7.63
N LEU A 18 39.26 15.32 6.66
CA LEU A 18 38.11 15.34 5.78
C LEU A 18 36.88 15.12 6.65
N GLY A 19 36.26 16.20 7.11
CA GLY A 19 35.01 16.18 7.81
C GLY A 19 33.94 15.63 6.86
N THR A 20 33.47 14.42 7.15
CA THR A 20 32.19 13.96 6.63
C THR A 20 31.11 14.96 7.06
N PRO A 21 30.19 15.38 6.19
CA PRO A 21 29.07 16.22 6.58
C PRO A 21 28.16 15.41 7.50
N TRP A 22 28.32 15.57 8.79
CA TRP A 22 27.39 15.06 9.81
C TRP A 22 26.19 16.00 9.86
N GLY A 23 25.29 15.86 8.86
CA GLY A 23 23.88 16.14 9.11
C GLY A 23 23.29 14.96 9.88
N PRO A 24 22.30 15.13 10.76
CA PRO A 24 21.60 14.00 11.34
C PRO A 24 21.10 13.14 10.18
N GLU A 25 21.51 11.86 10.15
CA GLU A 25 20.95 10.92 9.17
C GLU A 25 19.42 10.96 9.30
N PRO A 26 18.69 11.06 8.18
CA PRO A 26 17.24 11.02 8.23
C PRO A 26 16.87 9.72 8.97
N ARG A 27 16.04 9.84 10.01
CA ARG A 27 15.61 8.71 10.83
C ARG A 27 14.63 7.90 10.02
N SER A 28 15.14 7.06 9.10
CA SER A 28 14.32 6.15 8.31
C SER A 28 13.49 5.23 9.19
N ALA A 29 12.21 5.08 8.89
CA ALA A 29 11.33 4.08 9.48
C ALA A 29 11.43 2.73 8.75
N GLY A 30 12.49 2.50 7.97
CA GLY A 30 12.71 1.23 7.29
C GLY A 30 14.16 0.99 6.95
N THR A 31 14.53 -0.27 6.96
CA THR A 31 15.81 -0.76 6.42
C THR A 31 15.64 -1.03 4.94
N ALA A 32 16.46 -0.40 4.08
CA ALA A 32 16.35 -0.55 2.65
C ALA A 32 16.68 -1.99 2.21
N LEU A 33 15.84 -2.53 1.34
CA LEU A 33 16.00 -3.84 0.70
C LEU A 33 16.48 -3.64 -0.76
N PRO A 34 17.41 -4.47 -1.24
CA PRO A 34 17.88 -4.37 -2.63
C PRO A 34 16.78 -4.74 -3.63
N PRO A 35 16.85 -4.23 -4.88
CA PRO A 35 16.01 -4.70 -5.95
C PRO A 35 16.19 -6.19 -6.23
N VAL A 36 15.08 -6.87 -6.55
CA VAL A 36 15.09 -8.27 -6.99
C VAL A 36 15.04 -8.37 -8.53
N PRO A 37 15.63 -9.41 -9.15
CA PRO A 37 15.61 -9.58 -10.59
C PRO A 37 14.20 -10.01 -11.03
N LEU A 38 13.51 -9.13 -11.76
CA LEU A 38 12.20 -9.41 -12.36
C LEU A 38 12.30 -9.39 -13.88
N THR A 39 11.46 -10.19 -14.50
CA THR A 39 11.20 -10.17 -15.94
C THR A 39 9.72 -9.86 -16.16
N GLY A 40 9.38 -9.07 -17.19
CA GLY A 40 7.99 -8.75 -17.52
C GLY A 40 7.64 -7.28 -17.33
N ALA A 41 6.42 -7.00 -16.86
CA ALA A 41 5.84 -5.66 -16.81
C ALA A 41 6.40 -4.75 -15.70
N LEU A 42 7.06 -5.33 -14.70
CA LEU A 42 7.54 -4.62 -13.52
C LEU A 42 9.07 -4.72 -13.40
N ARG A 43 9.69 -3.63 -12.98
CA ARG A 43 11.08 -3.53 -12.57
C ARG A 43 11.16 -3.22 -11.08
N SER A 44 11.84 -4.04 -10.30
CA SER A 44 12.01 -3.77 -8.88
C SER A 44 12.89 -2.55 -8.63
N LEU A 45 12.44 -1.67 -7.73
CA LEU A 45 13.21 -0.54 -7.20
C LEU A 45 13.79 -0.86 -5.81
N GLY A 46 13.59 -2.10 -5.31
CA GLY A 46 13.87 -2.48 -3.93
C GLY A 46 12.67 -2.21 -3.03
N GLY A 47 12.93 -1.90 -1.78
CA GLY A 47 11.88 -1.66 -0.81
C GLY A 47 12.44 -1.41 0.58
N PHE A 48 11.62 -1.68 1.60
CA PHE A 48 11.97 -1.50 3.00
C PHE A 48 11.42 -2.64 3.84
N GLU A 49 12.20 -3.10 4.80
CA GLU A 49 11.67 -3.74 6.00
C GLU A 49 11.30 -2.62 6.97
N ILE A 50 10.01 -2.52 7.33
CA ILE A 50 9.45 -1.37 8.05
C ILE A 50 9.66 -1.56 9.55
N ASP A 51 10.19 -0.53 10.20
CA ASP A 51 10.16 -0.37 11.66
C ASP A 51 8.80 0.27 12.03
N THR A 52 7.83 -0.55 12.37
CA THR A 52 6.46 -0.14 12.69
C THR A 52 6.40 0.79 13.91
N ALA A 53 7.32 0.66 14.86
CA ALA A 53 7.41 1.54 16.02
C ALA A 53 7.83 2.97 15.61
N ARG A 54 8.77 3.09 14.67
CA ARG A 54 9.18 4.40 14.13
C ARG A 54 8.16 4.97 13.16
N LEU A 55 7.49 4.13 12.40
CA LEU A 55 6.40 4.55 11.52
C LEU A 55 5.20 5.04 12.34
N GLY A 56 4.92 4.43 13.48
CA GLY A 56 3.79 4.74 14.35
C GLY A 56 2.49 4.05 13.97
N ALA A 57 2.56 3.05 13.09
CA ALA A 57 1.48 2.16 12.69
C ALA A 57 2.06 0.78 12.38
N GLY A 58 1.30 -0.29 12.60
CA GLY A 58 1.67 -1.68 12.32
C GLY A 58 0.41 -2.52 12.19
N GLY A 59 0.44 -3.63 11.45
CA GLY A 59 -0.78 -4.26 10.97
C GLY A 59 -1.34 -3.51 9.75
N LEU A 60 -0.45 -3.23 8.78
CA LEU A 60 -0.77 -2.37 7.63
C LEU A 60 -1.75 -3.07 6.68
N SER A 61 -2.93 -2.50 6.50
CA SER A 61 -4.04 -3.05 5.72
C SER A 61 -4.38 -2.25 4.45
N GLY A 62 -3.93 -1.00 4.33
CA GLY A 62 -4.17 -0.20 3.13
C GLY A 62 -3.12 0.88 2.92
N ILE A 63 -2.88 1.24 1.66
CA ILE A 63 -1.91 2.27 1.27
C ILE A 63 -2.43 3.15 0.15
N HIS A 64 -2.11 4.44 0.22
CA HIS A 64 -2.18 5.39 -0.88
C HIS A 64 -0.80 6.01 -1.11
N LEU A 65 -0.42 6.21 -2.36
CA LEU A 65 0.83 6.86 -2.75
C LEU A 65 0.53 8.05 -3.65
N ASP A 66 1.05 9.24 -3.31
CA ASP A 66 0.95 10.41 -4.17
C ASP A 66 2.17 10.54 -5.10
N ASP A 67 2.08 11.45 -6.08
CA ASP A 67 3.12 11.67 -7.09
C ASP A 67 4.44 12.24 -6.51
N SER A 68 4.43 12.71 -5.25
CA SER A 68 5.63 13.11 -4.51
C SER A 68 6.25 11.95 -3.72
N LEU A 69 5.73 10.72 -3.88
CA LEU A 69 6.07 9.52 -3.13
C LEU A 69 5.80 9.67 -1.61
N LEU A 70 4.79 10.45 -1.23
CA LEU A 70 4.25 10.42 0.12
C LEU A 70 3.28 9.23 0.22
N ALA A 71 3.65 8.22 0.98
CA ALA A 71 2.80 7.09 1.30
C ALA A 71 1.93 7.44 2.51
N THR A 72 0.62 7.26 2.39
CA THR A 72 -0.34 7.30 3.50
C THR A 72 -0.87 5.89 3.69
N MET A 73 -0.77 5.37 4.89
CA MET A 73 -1.12 3.98 5.24
C MET A 73 -2.10 3.97 6.40
N ILE A 74 -2.93 2.95 6.46
CA ILE A 74 -3.80 2.64 7.60
C ILE A 74 -3.47 1.26 8.15
N ASP A 75 -3.91 1.00 9.39
CA ASP A 75 -3.74 -0.29 10.04
C ASP A 75 -5.07 -0.81 10.64
N ASP A 76 -5.10 -2.11 10.95
CA ASP A 76 -6.22 -2.86 11.54
C ASP A 76 -6.61 -2.40 12.96
N ARG A 77 -5.87 -1.43 13.52
CA ARG A 77 -6.09 -0.85 14.86
C ARG A 77 -6.55 0.59 14.82
N ALA A 78 -7.16 1.02 13.71
CA ALA A 78 -7.64 2.38 13.50
C ALA A 78 -6.54 3.44 13.62
N ARG A 79 -5.36 3.18 13.12
CA ARG A 79 -4.29 4.18 13.02
C ARG A 79 -4.00 4.50 11.57
N TRP A 80 -3.38 5.62 11.36
CA TRP A 80 -2.80 6.03 10.09
C TRP A 80 -1.35 6.47 10.29
N ALA A 81 -0.56 6.34 9.25
CA ALA A 81 0.80 6.86 9.19
C ALA A 81 1.09 7.44 7.80
N GLN A 82 1.94 8.47 7.78
CA GLN A 82 2.50 9.03 6.56
C GLN A 82 4.02 8.94 6.60
N ALA A 83 4.60 8.50 5.50
CA ALA A 83 6.04 8.48 5.33
C ALA A 83 6.40 8.86 3.89
N ARG A 84 7.50 9.58 3.71
CA ARG A 84 8.05 9.92 2.41
C ARG A 84 9.05 8.86 1.97
N ILE A 85 8.83 8.31 0.79
CA ILE A 85 9.77 7.40 0.16
C ILE A 85 10.84 8.24 -0.55
N LEU A 86 12.10 8.02 -0.19
CA LEU A 86 13.23 8.61 -0.89
C LEU A 86 13.84 7.58 -1.83
N LEU A 87 14.02 7.96 -3.08
CA LEU A 87 14.76 7.18 -4.06
C LEU A 87 16.16 7.79 -4.25
N ARG A 88 17.19 6.95 -4.36
CA ARG A 88 18.54 7.32 -4.77
C ARG A 88 18.95 6.44 -5.92
N ASP A 89 19.37 7.04 -7.03
CA ASP A 89 19.72 6.33 -8.26
C ASP A 89 18.60 5.37 -8.74
N GLY A 90 17.34 5.81 -8.56
CA GLY A 90 16.14 5.04 -8.93
C GLY A 90 15.87 3.80 -8.05
N ARG A 91 16.38 3.78 -6.82
CA ARG A 91 16.20 2.68 -5.87
C ARG A 91 15.71 3.21 -4.51
N ALA A 92 14.97 2.39 -3.79
CA ALA A 92 14.55 2.67 -2.43
C ALA A 92 15.77 2.96 -1.53
N ALA A 93 15.80 4.13 -0.89
CA ALA A 93 16.93 4.60 -0.10
C ALA A 93 16.56 4.89 1.36
N ALA A 94 15.42 5.54 1.60
CA ALA A 94 14.92 5.81 2.95
C ALA A 94 13.39 5.92 2.95
N LEU A 95 12.79 5.59 4.08
CA LEU A 95 11.36 5.80 4.37
C LEU A 95 11.28 6.78 5.53
N GLU A 96 11.05 8.07 5.24
CA GLU A 96 11.04 9.13 6.25
C GLU A 96 9.65 9.29 6.86
N PRO A 97 9.44 8.97 8.15
CA PRO A 97 8.17 9.18 8.82
C PRO A 97 7.86 10.67 8.91
N ILE A 98 6.65 11.05 8.57
CA ILE A 98 6.17 12.45 8.58
C ILE A 98 5.19 12.67 9.73
N ALA A 99 4.17 11.81 9.83
CA ALA A 99 3.12 11.92 10.83
C ALA A 99 2.42 10.56 11.02
N SER A 100 1.85 10.37 12.19
CA SER A 100 0.97 9.22 12.47
C SER A 100 -0.02 9.58 13.58
N GLY A 101 -1.11 8.83 13.69
CA GLY A 101 -2.11 9.07 14.71
C GLY A 101 -3.26 8.08 14.64
N PRO A 102 -4.22 8.17 15.55
CA PRO A 102 -5.46 7.41 15.46
C PRO A 102 -6.38 7.99 14.38
N LEU A 103 -7.20 7.14 13.77
CA LEU A 103 -8.35 7.57 12.98
C LEU A 103 -9.42 8.14 13.91
N GLY A 104 -10.12 9.19 13.46
CA GLY A 104 -11.21 9.81 14.22
C GLY A 104 -12.56 9.08 14.06
N ASP A 105 -13.36 9.09 15.11
CA ASP A 105 -14.78 8.73 15.03
C ASP A 105 -15.63 9.88 14.42
N GLY A 106 -16.97 9.79 14.49
CA GLY A 106 -17.85 10.86 13.99
C GLY A 106 -17.75 12.19 14.75
N ALA A 107 -17.20 12.18 15.96
CA ALA A 107 -16.96 13.36 16.79
C ALA A 107 -15.49 13.81 16.77
N GLY A 108 -14.61 13.11 16.03
CA GLY A 108 -13.17 13.37 15.98
C GLY A 108 -12.41 12.80 17.19
N GLN A 109 -13.03 11.95 17.99
CA GLN A 109 -12.32 11.21 19.03
C GLN A 109 -11.62 9.99 18.42
N ALA A 110 -10.49 9.58 19.01
CA ALA A 110 -9.76 8.40 18.55
C ALA A 110 -10.67 7.16 18.54
N LEU A 111 -10.73 6.47 17.40
CA LEU A 111 -11.41 5.17 17.32
C LEU A 111 -10.65 4.15 18.17
N PRO A 112 -11.38 3.36 18.98
CA PRO A 112 -10.77 2.24 19.68
C PRO A 112 -10.40 1.13 18.68
N PRO A 113 -9.29 0.39 18.92
CA PRO A 113 -8.96 -0.79 18.11
C PRO A 113 -10.03 -1.88 18.26
N GLY A 114 -10.05 -2.83 17.33
CA GLY A 114 -10.97 -3.95 17.30
C GLY A 114 -12.27 -3.61 16.57
N HIS A 115 -13.44 -4.07 17.06
CA HIS A 115 -14.70 -4.06 16.32
C HIS A 115 -15.07 -2.73 15.62
N ALA A 116 -14.75 -1.60 16.23
CA ALA A 116 -15.04 -0.28 15.65
C ALA A 116 -13.87 0.32 14.87
N GLY A 117 -12.67 -0.22 15.02
CA GLY A 117 -11.44 0.36 14.48
C GLY A 117 -10.69 -0.51 13.47
N ASP A 118 -11.32 -1.58 12.99
CA ASP A 118 -10.76 -2.51 12.03
C ASP A 118 -10.78 -1.90 10.64
N ALA A 119 -9.75 -1.13 10.31
CA ALA A 119 -9.68 -0.38 9.05
C ALA A 119 -8.88 -1.19 8.02
N GLU A 120 -9.49 -1.48 6.85
CA GLU A 120 -8.95 -2.43 5.88
C GLU A 120 -8.77 -1.84 4.47
N ALA A 121 -9.51 -0.81 4.10
CA ALA A 121 -9.41 -0.23 2.76
C ALA A 121 -9.21 1.28 2.81
N LEU A 122 -8.36 1.81 1.93
CA LEU A 122 -8.04 3.23 1.85
C LEU A 122 -8.13 3.76 0.43
N ALA A 123 -8.93 4.80 0.22
CA ALA A 123 -8.94 5.54 -1.04
C ALA A 123 -8.80 7.04 -0.81
N HIS A 124 -8.21 7.75 -1.76
CA HIS A 124 -8.06 9.20 -1.75
C HIS A 124 -8.76 9.82 -2.96
N LEU A 125 -9.79 10.60 -2.72
CA LEU A 125 -10.57 11.25 -3.77
C LEU A 125 -9.82 12.46 -4.34
N PRO A 126 -10.10 12.86 -5.59
CA PRO A 126 -9.45 14.03 -6.20
C PRO A 126 -9.71 15.36 -5.47
N ASP A 127 -10.77 15.45 -4.66
CA ASP A 127 -11.08 16.63 -3.84
C ASP A 127 -10.32 16.67 -2.50
N GLY A 128 -9.41 15.70 -2.26
CA GLY A 128 -8.63 15.57 -1.05
C GLY A 128 -9.33 14.81 0.10
N THR A 129 -10.51 14.23 -0.16
CA THR A 129 -11.22 13.43 0.84
C THR A 129 -10.65 12.02 0.90
N TRP A 130 -10.35 11.53 2.10
CA TRP A 130 -10.00 10.16 2.36
C TRP A 130 -11.25 9.32 2.60
N LEU A 131 -11.31 8.14 2.00
CA LEU A 131 -12.30 7.11 2.32
C LEU A 131 -11.59 5.97 3.01
N VAL A 132 -12.12 5.52 4.14
CA VAL A 132 -11.63 4.35 4.87
C VAL A 132 -12.76 3.35 4.99
N GLY A 133 -12.52 2.14 4.50
CA GLY A 133 -13.37 0.97 4.70
C GLY A 133 -13.04 0.30 6.02
N PHE A 134 -14.05 -0.19 6.74
CA PHE A 134 -13.89 -0.88 8.02
C PHE A 134 -14.59 -2.24 7.99
N GLU A 135 -13.94 -3.22 8.56
CA GLU A 135 -14.50 -4.54 8.81
C GLU A 135 -15.26 -4.65 10.12
N ARG A 136 -15.71 -5.84 10.46
CA ARG A 136 -16.49 -6.23 11.66
C ARG A 136 -17.77 -5.40 11.85
N TRP A 137 -17.63 -4.10 11.86
CA TRP A 137 -18.72 -3.14 11.70
C TRP A 137 -18.61 -2.52 10.31
N HIS A 138 -19.06 -3.26 9.28
CA HIS A 138 -18.91 -2.94 7.87
C HIS A 138 -19.47 -1.56 7.53
N ARG A 139 -18.59 -0.63 7.22
CA ARG A 139 -18.93 0.74 6.87
C ARG A 139 -17.80 1.43 6.11
N ILE A 140 -18.13 2.54 5.48
CA ILE A 140 -17.13 3.49 4.93
C ILE A 140 -17.28 4.80 5.68
N ARG A 141 -16.15 5.43 6.00
CA ARG A 141 -16.08 6.80 6.51
C ARG A 141 -15.28 7.69 5.58
N ALA A 142 -15.75 8.94 5.44
CA ALA A 142 -15.04 10.00 4.72
C ALA A 142 -14.38 10.96 5.70
N TYR A 143 -13.12 11.30 5.43
CA TYR A 143 -12.31 12.18 6.27
C TYR A 143 -11.71 13.30 5.42
N ARG A 144 -11.79 14.54 5.91
CA ARG A 144 -10.96 15.65 5.37
C ARG A 144 -9.53 15.55 5.87
N ARG A 145 -9.34 15.02 7.06
CA ARG A 145 -8.08 14.66 7.70
C ARG A 145 -8.31 13.37 8.48
N LEU A 146 -7.40 12.43 8.39
CA LEU A 146 -7.55 11.11 9.01
C LEU A 146 -7.67 11.17 10.55
N ASP A 147 -7.09 12.19 11.18
CA ASP A 147 -7.20 12.47 12.61
C ASP A 147 -8.44 13.31 12.99
N GLY A 148 -9.24 13.70 12.02
CA GLY A 148 -10.46 14.49 12.20
C GLY A 148 -11.73 13.64 12.29
N PRO A 149 -12.91 14.30 12.36
CA PRO A 149 -14.18 13.59 12.38
C PRO A 149 -14.43 12.85 11.06
N GLY A 150 -14.79 11.56 11.17
CA GLY A 150 -15.14 10.70 10.05
C GLY A 150 -16.65 10.69 9.80
N ALA A 151 -17.08 11.21 8.65
CA ALA A 151 -18.48 11.18 8.24
C ALA A 151 -18.85 9.80 7.68
N TYR A 152 -20.08 9.32 7.97
CA TYR A 152 -20.59 8.09 7.38
C TYR A 152 -20.82 8.26 5.87
N VAL A 153 -20.42 7.25 5.11
CA VAL A 153 -20.63 7.15 3.65
C VAL A 153 -21.44 5.88 3.38
N ALA A 154 -22.46 5.99 2.54
CA ALA A 154 -23.27 4.84 2.16
C ALA A 154 -22.41 3.78 1.46
N PRO A 155 -22.27 2.57 2.05
CA PRO A 155 -21.45 1.52 1.46
C PRO A 155 -22.13 0.91 0.21
N PRO A 156 -21.43 0.07 -0.56
CA PRO A 156 -22.02 -0.69 -1.63
C PRO A 156 -23.19 -1.56 -1.15
N PRO A 157 -24.26 -1.70 -1.95
CA PRO A 157 -25.42 -2.50 -1.57
C PRO A 157 -25.06 -3.96 -1.29
N GLY A 158 -25.55 -4.48 -0.15
CA GLY A 158 -25.32 -5.86 0.27
C GLY A 158 -24.00 -6.12 0.99
N LEU A 159 -23.17 -5.10 1.23
CA LEU A 159 -21.93 -5.23 2.01
C LEU A 159 -22.23 -5.68 3.46
N ASP A 160 -23.39 -5.34 3.99
CA ASP A 160 -23.87 -5.76 5.31
C ASP A 160 -24.03 -7.28 5.46
N ARG A 161 -24.03 -8.03 4.34
CA ARG A 161 -24.09 -9.50 4.29
C ARG A 161 -22.72 -10.17 4.20
N ALA A 162 -21.64 -9.38 4.15
CA ALA A 162 -20.30 -9.92 4.13
C ALA A 162 -19.98 -10.70 5.42
N PRO A 163 -19.10 -11.71 5.37
CA PRO A 163 -18.59 -12.36 6.57
C PRO A 163 -17.95 -11.33 7.52
N PHE A 164 -17.96 -11.63 8.81
CA PHE A 164 -17.52 -10.71 9.86
C PHE A 164 -16.10 -10.17 9.67
N ASN A 165 -15.17 -11.02 9.17
CA ASN A 165 -13.75 -10.68 8.92
C ASN A 165 -13.39 -10.92 7.45
N ALA A 166 -14.20 -10.51 6.48
CA ALA A 166 -13.90 -10.65 5.04
C ALA A 166 -14.85 -9.75 4.24
N ALA A 167 -14.89 -8.46 4.58
CA ALA A 167 -15.82 -7.51 3.97
C ALA A 167 -15.18 -6.70 2.85
N LEU A 168 -14.99 -5.42 3.05
CA LEU A 168 -14.48 -4.49 2.05
C LEU A 168 -12.97 -4.31 2.24
N GLU A 169 -12.20 -5.13 1.53
CA GLU A 169 -10.75 -5.06 1.55
C GLU A 169 -10.21 -4.10 0.48
N SER A 170 -10.83 -4.08 -0.69
CA SER A 170 -10.36 -3.26 -1.81
C SER A 170 -11.27 -2.04 -2.01
N LEU A 171 -10.68 -0.85 -2.00
CA LEU A 171 -11.38 0.40 -2.33
C LEU A 171 -10.41 1.37 -2.99
N THR A 172 -10.64 1.70 -4.26
CA THR A 172 -9.79 2.63 -5.00
C THR A 172 -10.59 3.57 -5.88
N VAL A 173 -9.94 4.65 -6.34
CA VAL A 173 -10.49 5.58 -7.33
C VAL A 173 -9.94 5.23 -8.70
N LEU A 174 -10.82 5.04 -9.68
CA LEU A 174 -10.47 4.85 -11.08
C LEU A 174 -10.14 6.19 -11.76
N ALA A 175 -9.48 6.14 -12.90
CA ALA A 175 -9.11 7.35 -13.66
C ALA A 175 -10.31 8.20 -14.09
N ASP A 176 -11.52 7.64 -14.19
CA ASP A 176 -12.76 8.34 -14.48
C ASP A 176 -13.48 8.91 -13.23
N GLY A 177 -12.85 8.78 -12.06
CA GLY A 177 -13.37 9.28 -10.78
C GLY A 177 -14.35 8.35 -10.07
N ARG A 178 -14.77 7.23 -10.69
CA ARG A 178 -15.58 6.23 -10.01
C ARG A 178 -14.75 5.47 -8.98
N LEU A 179 -15.40 5.02 -7.92
CA LEU A 179 -14.82 4.05 -7.00
C LEU A 179 -14.90 2.65 -7.62
N PHE A 180 -13.87 1.85 -7.36
CA PHE A 180 -13.87 0.41 -7.55
C PHE A 180 -13.68 -0.25 -6.19
N ALA A 181 -14.61 -1.11 -5.82
CA ALA A 181 -14.66 -1.78 -4.54
C ALA A 181 -14.80 -3.28 -4.74
N ILE A 182 -14.07 -4.10 -3.97
CA ILE A 182 -14.18 -5.56 -3.99
C ILE A 182 -14.26 -6.07 -2.55
N ALA A 183 -15.16 -7.03 -2.30
CA ALA A 183 -15.23 -7.72 -1.02
C ALA A 183 -14.33 -8.97 -1.03
N GLU A 184 -13.64 -9.23 0.07
CA GLU A 184 -12.77 -10.41 0.22
C GLU A 184 -13.58 -11.72 0.23
N GLY A 185 -14.59 -11.81 1.10
CA GLY A 185 -15.31 -13.06 1.35
C GLY A 185 -16.77 -13.08 0.89
N LEU A 186 -17.33 -11.97 0.38
CA LEU A 186 -18.72 -11.92 -0.06
C LEU A 186 -18.86 -12.40 -1.50
N ALA A 187 -19.45 -13.56 -1.71
CA ALA A 187 -19.73 -14.10 -3.04
C ALA A 187 -21.10 -13.64 -3.57
N PRO A 188 -21.28 -13.51 -4.91
CA PRO A 188 -22.61 -13.47 -5.51
C PRO A 188 -23.37 -14.77 -5.26
N GLU A 189 -24.71 -14.68 -5.21
CA GLU A 189 -25.55 -15.87 -5.03
C GLU A 189 -25.35 -16.85 -6.18
N GLY A 190 -25.14 -18.13 -5.84
CA GLY A 190 -24.92 -19.20 -6.81
C GLY A 190 -23.54 -19.23 -7.46
N ALA A 191 -22.60 -18.36 -7.08
CA ALA A 191 -21.25 -18.28 -7.64
C ALA A 191 -20.17 -18.13 -6.54
N PRO A 192 -19.94 -19.17 -5.72
CA PRO A 192 -19.04 -19.12 -4.56
C PRO A 192 -17.56 -18.89 -4.95
N GLU A 193 -17.19 -19.18 -6.20
CA GLU A 193 -15.86 -18.94 -6.76
C GLU A 193 -15.59 -17.47 -7.08
N LEU A 194 -16.63 -16.62 -7.11
CA LEU A 194 -16.52 -15.19 -7.39
C LEU A 194 -16.56 -14.37 -6.08
N ARG A 195 -16.18 -13.10 -6.18
CA ARG A 195 -16.32 -12.12 -5.12
C ARG A 195 -17.18 -10.96 -5.60
N ARG A 196 -18.01 -10.40 -4.72
CA ARG A 196 -18.75 -9.19 -5.02
C ARG A 196 -17.81 -8.03 -5.27
N ALA A 197 -18.10 -7.30 -6.35
CA ALA A 197 -17.40 -6.08 -6.70
C ALA A 197 -18.42 -5.00 -7.10
N TRP A 198 -18.00 -3.75 -7.06
CA TRP A 198 -18.86 -2.63 -7.43
C TRP A 198 -18.05 -1.52 -8.09
N PHE A 199 -18.68 -0.85 -9.05
CA PHE A 199 -18.24 0.45 -9.55
C PHE A 199 -19.22 1.54 -9.13
N GLY A 200 -18.73 2.77 -8.95
CA GLY A 200 -19.60 3.93 -8.71
C GLY A 200 -19.18 4.74 -7.50
N GLY A 201 -20.06 4.84 -6.53
CA GLY A 201 -19.86 5.62 -5.32
C GLY A 201 -21.17 5.81 -4.55
N PRO A 202 -21.20 6.65 -3.50
CA PRO A 202 -22.37 6.84 -2.65
C PRO A 202 -23.65 7.28 -3.38
N GLY A 203 -23.51 7.91 -4.55
CA GLY A 203 -24.64 8.35 -5.39
C GLY A 203 -25.20 7.28 -6.32
N GLY A 204 -24.56 6.12 -6.42
CA GLY A 204 -24.99 5.01 -7.28
C GLY A 204 -23.90 3.97 -7.46
N TRP A 205 -24.11 2.80 -6.88
CA TRP A 205 -23.24 1.64 -7.04
C TRP A 205 -23.78 0.70 -8.10
N VAL A 206 -22.93 0.24 -9.00
CA VAL A 206 -23.21 -0.80 -10.00
C VAL A 206 -22.56 -2.10 -9.53
N ALA A 207 -23.38 -3.11 -9.26
CA ALA A 207 -22.89 -4.41 -8.80
C ALA A 207 -22.24 -5.19 -9.94
N LEU A 208 -21.07 -5.74 -9.65
CA LEU A 208 -20.21 -6.57 -10.50
C LEU A 208 -19.78 -7.81 -9.73
N ALA A 209 -18.93 -8.62 -10.34
CA ALA A 209 -18.20 -9.68 -9.69
C ALA A 209 -16.72 -9.64 -10.09
N TRP A 210 -15.88 -10.06 -9.18
CA TRP A 210 -14.46 -10.31 -9.39
C TRP A 210 -14.20 -11.81 -9.41
N ARG A 211 -13.40 -12.27 -10.38
CA ARG A 211 -12.91 -13.65 -10.45
C ARG A 211 -11.46 -13.70 -9.93
N PRO A 212 -11.23 -14.09 -8.69
CA PRO A 212 -9.88 -14.27 -8.19
C PRO A 212 -9.20 -15.48 -8.82
N ALA A 213 -7.88 -15.58 -8.72
CA ALA A 213 -7.17 -16.81 -9.02
C ALA A 213 -7.64 -17.95 -8.11
N PRO A 214 -7.57 -19.21 -8.57
CA PRO A 214 -7.99 -20.35 -7.76
C PRO A 214 -7.32 -20.36 -6.37
N GLY A 215 -8.14 -20.40 -5.32
CA GLY A 215 -7.69 -20.43 -3.93
C GLY A 215 -7.21 -19.08 -3.37
N MET A 216 -7.26 -18.00 -4.15
CA MET A 216 -6.90 -16.65 -3.69
C MET A 216 -8.14 -15.79 -3.38
N VAL A 217 -7.93 -14.73 -2.62
CA VAL A 217 -8.91 -13.69 -2.33
C VAL A 217 -8.32 -12.31 -2.65
N PRO A 218 -9.15 -11.35 -3.11
CA PRO A 218 -8.70 -9.97 -3.31
C PRO A 218 -8.54 -9.27 -1.95
N VAL A 219 -7.43 -8.54 -1.78
CA VAL A 219 -7.11 -7.83 -0.53
C VAL A 219 -6.92 -6.34 -0.73
N ASP A 220 -6.57 -5.87 -1.93
CA ASP A 220 -6.56 -4.43 -2.24
C ASP A 220 -6.60 -4.20 -3.75
N ALA A 221 -6.88 -2.96 -4.16
CA ALA A 221 -6.86 -2.53 -5.55
C ALA A 221 -6.34 -1.10 -5.70
N ALA A 222 -5.70 -0.81 -6.84
CA ALA A 222 -5.24 0.53 -7.21
C ALA A 222 -5.66 0.87 -8.64
N GLY A 223 -6.29 2.04 -8.83
CA GLY A 223 -6.61 2.57 -10.16
C GLY A 223 -5.33 2.94 -10.92
N LEU A 224 -5.32 2.66 -12.23
CA LEU A 224 -4.23 3.04 -13.13
C LEU A 224 -4.59 4.29 -13.92
N PRO A 225 -3.61 5.17 -14.24
CA PRO A 225 -3.88 6.37 -15.03
C PRO A 225 -4.38 6.10 -16.46
N ASP A 226 -4.14 4.90 -16.99
CA ASP A 226 -4.65 4.48 -18.30
C ASP A 226 -6.13 4.08 -18.29
N GLY A 227 -6.77 4.12 -17.13
CA GLY A 227 -8.16 3.68 -16.91
C GLY A 227 -8.30 2.20 -16.51
N GLY A 228 -7.20 1.46 -16.43
CA GLY A 228 -7.16 0.10 -15.87
C GLY A 228 -7.11 0.11 -14.34
N ALA A 229 -6.87 -1.07 -13.76
CA ALA A 229 -6.64 -1.24 -12.33
C ALA A 229 -5.65 -2.37 -12.05
N LEU A 230 -5.01 -2.30 -10.90
CA LEU A 230 -4.31 -3.42 -10.28
C LEU A 230 -5.20 -4.00 -9.18
N VAL A 231 -5.19 -5.32 -9.02
CA VAL A 231 -5.83 -6.02 -7.91
C VAL A 231 -4.78 -6.92 -7.28
N LEU A 232 -4.58 -6.74 -5.99
CA LEU A 232 -3.73 -7.59 -5.17
C LEU A 232 -4.56 -8.74 -4.62
N GLU A 233 -4.08 -9.96 -4.79
CA GLU A 233 -4.72 -11.16 -4.26
C GLU A 233 -3.73 -11.97 -3.45
N ARG A 234 -4.25 -12.64 -2.42
CA ARG A 234 -3.45 -13.55 -1.60
C ARG A 234 -4.16 -14.87 -1.33
N ALA A 235 -3.37 -15.85 -0.92
CA ALA A 235 -3.81 -17.10 -0.32
C ALA A 235 -2.92 -17.42 0.88
N PHE A 236 -3.46 -18.15 1.84
CA PHE A 236 -2.72 -18.69 2.97
C PHE A 236 -2.91 -20.18 3.05
N SER A 237 -1.85 -20.93 3.32
CA SER A 237 -1.90 -22.34 3.66
C SER A 237 -1.00 -22.63 4.86
N TRP A 238 -1.43 -23.55 5.74
CA TRP A 238 -0.68 -23.91 6.94
C TRP A 238 0.73 -24.49 6.65
N LEU A 239 0.90 -25.13 5.49
CA LEU A 239 2.18 -25.76 5.11
C LEU A 239 3.04 -24.84 4.23
N GLY A 240 2.43 -24.00 3.40
CA GLY A 240 3.14 -23.16 2.43
C GLY A 240 3.21 -21.68 2.80
N GLY A 241 2.56 -21.25 3.91
CA GLY A 241 2.50 -19.84 4.27
C GLY A 241 1.65 -19.02 3.31
N PHE A 242 1.99 -17.74 3.18
CA PHE A 242 1.35 -16.82 2.25
C PHE A 242 1.87 -16.99 0.84
N THR A 243 0.98 -16.83 -0.11
CA THR A 243 1.29 -16.62 -1.53
C THR A 243 0.36 -15.55 -2.06
N GLY A 244 0.79 -14.81 -3.07
CA GLY A 244 -0.04 -13.77 -3.66
C GLY A 244 0.28 -13.52 -5.12
N ARG A 245 -0.53 -12.68 -5.73
CA ARG A 245 -0.28 -12.14 -7.05
C ARG A 245 -0.76 -10.70 -7.17
N LEU A 246 -0.14 -9.95 -8.04
CA LEU A 246 -0.67 -8.69 -8.54
C LEU A 246 -1.25 -8.94 -9.93
N ALA A 247 -2.53 -8.65 -10.10
CA ALA A 247 -3.25 -8.83 -11.35
C ALA A 247 -3.60 -7.48 -11.97
N ARG A 248 -3.46 -7.32 -13.30
CA ARG A 248 -3.84 -6.13 -14.05
C ARG A 248 -5.16 -6.33 -14.77
N VAL A 249 -6.11 -5.42 -14.54
CA VAL A 249 -7.36 -5.29 -15.28
C VAL A 249 -7.17 -4.23 -16.35
N PRO A 250 -7.34 -4.53 -17.64
CA PRO A 250 -7.17 -3.55 -18.69
C PRO A 250 -8.33 -2.53 -18.70
N ALA A 251 -8.03 -1.29 -19.09
CA ALA A 251 -9.01 -0.20 -19.19
C ALA A 251 -10.25 -0.58 -20.00
N GLY A 252 -10.07 -1.29 -21.11
CA GLY A 252 -11.17 -1.77 -21.95
C GLY A 252 -12.18 -2.66 -21.21
N ALA A 253 -11.72 -3.51 -20.29
CA ALA A 253 -12.60 -4.34 -19.45
C ALA A 253 -13.42 -3.50 -18.47
N ILE A 254 -12.80 -2.46 -17.87
CA ILE A 254 -13.47 -1.52 -16.95
C ILE A 254 -14.53 -0.70 -17.70
N VAL A 255 -14.20 -0.17 -18.87
CA VAL A 255 -15.12 0.62 -19.71
C VAL A 255 -16.28 -0.23 -20.24
N ALA A 256 -16.01 -1.49 -20.60
CA ALA A 256 -17.02 -2.42 -21.12
C ALA A 256 -17.91 -3.00 -20.03
N ALA A 257 -17.55 -2.92 -18.76
CA ALA A 257 -18.30 -3.54 -17.66
C ALA A 257 -19.73 -2.98 -17.55
N ARG A 258 -20.69 -3.88 -17.38
CA ARG A 258 -22.13 -3.60 -17.20
C ARG A 258 -22.60 -4.26 -15.90
N PRO A 259 -23.76 -3.90 -15.37
CA PRO A 259 -24.31 -4.56 -14.18
C PRO A 259 -24.26 -6.08 -14.31
N GLY A 260 -23.67 -6.75 -13.30
CA GLY A 260 -23.48 -8.21 -13.28
C GLY A 260 -22.28 -8.73 -14.06
N ALA A 261 -21.45 -7.86 -14.69
CA ALA A 261 -20.24 -8.29 -15.37
C ALA A 261 -19.27 -8.95 -14.38
N VAL A 262 -18.55 -9.95 -14.86
CA VAL A 262 -17.43 -10.58 -14.14
C VAL A 262 -16.13 -9.98 -14.66
N LEU A 263 -15.36 -9.37 -13.78
CA LEU A 263 -14.02 -8.88 -14.06
C LEU A 263 -12.99 -9.92 -13.62
N GLU A 264 -11.88 -9.96 -14.33
CA GLU A 264 -10.69 -10.74 -13.98
C GLU A 264 -9.44 -9.97 -14.41
N GLY A 265 -8.29 -10.30 -13.84
CA GLY A 265 -7.01 -9.66 -14.18
C GLY A 265 -5.96 -10.67 -14.62
N ALA A 266 -5.09 -10.24 -15.54
CA ALA A 266 -3.90 -10.99 -15.91
C ALA A 266 -2.82 -10.81 -14.84
N GLU A 267 -2.18 -11.91 -14.40
CA GLU A 267 -1.07 -11.85 -13.46
C GLU A 267 0.13 -11.11 -14.07
N ILE A 268 0.65 -10.11 -13.35
CA ILE A 268 1.85 -9.35 -13.73
C ILE A 268 3.00 -9.50 -12.72
N LEU A 269 2.72 -10.02 -11.53
CA LEU A 269 3.71 -10.30 -10.49
C LEU A 269 3.21 -11.46 -9.62
N ARG A 270 4.11 -12.38 -9.29
CA ARG A 270 3.88 -13.45 -8.33
C ARG A 270 4.66 -13.20 -7.04
N LEU A 271 4.01 -13.46 -5.91
CA LEU A 271 4.47 -13.20 -4.55
C LEU A 271 4.50 -14.54 -3.79
N ASP A 272 5.47 -15.40 -4.08
CA ASP A 272 5.50 -16.80 -3.61
C ASP A 272 6.85 -17.21 -3.00
N GLY A 273 7.75 -16.25 -2.78
CA GLY A 273 9.06 -16.50 -2.20
C GLY A 273 10.14 -16.94 -3.20
N THR A 274 9.79 -17.18 -4.48
CA THR A 274 10.80 -17.60 -5.47
C THR A 274 11.72 -16.45 -5.88
N VAL A 275 11.16 -15.25 -6.09
CA VAL A 275 11.90 -14.02 -6.42
C VAL A 275 11.51 -12.90 -5.49
N VAL A 276 10.21 -12.69 -5.30
CA VAL A 276 9.66 -11.69 -4.37
C VAL A 276 9.29 -12.41 -3.07
N PRO A 277 9.66 -11.87 -1.89
CA PRO A 277 9.32 -12.50 -0.62
C PRO A 277 7.85 -12.89 -0.52
N ALA A 278 7.58 -14.06 0.03
CA ALA A 278 6.23 -14.51 0.37
C ALA A 278 5.86 -13.95 1.74
N GLU A 279 5.03 -12.92 1.76
CA GLU A 279 4.56 -12.27 2.99
C GLU A 279 3.06 -11.99 2.87
N ASN A 280 2.46 -11.51 3.95
CA ASN A 280 1.05 -11.13 4.01
C ASN A 280 0.83 -9.76 3.36
N TYR A 281 0.87 -9.68 2.02
CA TYR A 281 0.62 -8.41 1.31
C TYR A 281 -0.85 -8.05 1.40
N GLU A 282 -1.14 -6.84 1.91
CA GLU A 282 -2.47 -6.31 2.18
C GLU A 282 -2.78 -5.01 1.44
N GLY A 283 -1.77 -4.31 0.92
CA GLY A 283 -2.01 -3.03 0.26
C GLY A 283 -1.24 -2.86 -1.03
N VAL A 284 -1.87 -2.20 -2.01
CA VAL A 284 -1.27 -1.78 -3.28
C VAL A 284 -1.60 -0.32 -3.61
N ALA A 285 -0.60 0.46 -3.98
CA ALA A 285 -0.78 1.83 -4.46
C ALA A 285 0.00 2.09 -5.74
N VAL A 286 -0.48 3.06 -6.52
CA VAL A 286 0.15 3.50 -7.77
C VAL A 286 0.26 5.02 -7.76
N ALA A 287 1.42 5.54 -8.16
CA ALA A 287 1.65 6.96 -8.36
C ALA A 287 2.45 7.22 -9.64
N ARG A 288 2.32 8.43 -10.20
CA ARG A 288 3.16 8.87 -11.30
C ARG A 288 4.28 9.79 -10.78
N HIS A 289 5.47 9.26 -10.65
CA HIS A 289 6.64 9.99 -10.16
C HIS A 289 7.69 10.15 -11.27
N ASP A 290 8.12 11.38 -11.55
CA ASP A 290 9.08 11.71 -12.59
C ASP A 290 8.74 11.07 -13.95
N GLY A 291 7.44 11.07 -14.31
CA GLY A 291 6.95 10.51 -15.56
C GLY A 291 6.83 8.99 -15.60
N ARG A 292 7.18 8.28 -14.51
CA ARG A 292 7.13 6.82 -14.39
C ARG A 292 5.99 6.38 -13.49
N LEU A 293 5.42 5.22 -13.74
CA LEU A 293 4.48 4.60 -12.82
C LEU A 293 5.24 3.83 -11.74
N VAL A 294 5.08 4.25 -10.49
CA VAL A 294 5.60 3.57 -9.32
C VAL A 294 4.47 2.81 -8.66
N VAL A 295 4.68 1.53 -8.43
CA VAL A 295 3.77 0.63 -7.70
C VAL A 295 4.40 0.34 -6.36
N ALA A 296 3.66 0.54 -5.28
CA ALA A 296 4.03 0.16 -3.92
C ALA A 296 3.15 -0.98 -3.45
N LEU A 297 3.74 -2.01 -2.85
CA LEU A 297 3.04 -3.06 -2.10
C LEU A 297 3.45 -2.97 -0.64
N VAL A 298 2.51 -3.12 0.27
CA VAL A 298 2.78 -3.25 1.71
C VAL A 298 2.32 -4.60 2.22
N ALA A 299 3.12 -5.18 3.11
CA ALA A 299 2.81 -6.42 3.80
C ALA A 299 2.67 -6.16 5.30
N ASP A 300 1.71 -6.84 5.90
CA ASP A 300 1.47 -6.87 7.32
C ASP A 300 2.26 -7.99 8.00
N ASP A 301 2.76 -7.73 9.21
CA ASP A 301 3.43 -8.73 10.05
C ASP A 301 2.46 -9.51 10.95
N ASN A 302 1.15 -9.24 10.91
CA ASN A 302 0.11 -9.84 11.78
C ASN A 302 0.53 -9.80 13.26
N HIS A 303 1.36 -8.83 13.67
CA HIS A 303 2.01 -8.78 14.98
C HIS A 303 2.73 -10.09 15.36
N SER A 304 3.21 -10.84 14.35
CA SER A 304 3.91 -12.12 14.47
C SER A 304 5.41 -11.93 14.39
N LEU A 305 6.17 -12.57 15.28
CA LEU A 305 7.64 -12.58 15.22
C LEU A 305 8.20 -13.32 13.98
N PHE A 306 7.34 -14.01 13.22
CA PHE A 306 7.72 -14.80 12.04
C PHE A 306 7.35 -14.12 10.73
N GLN A 307 6.69 -12.96 10.76
CA GLN A 307 6.31 -12.18 9.58
C GLN A 307 6.96 -10.80 9.66
N ARG A 308 7.07 -10.14 8.52
CA ARG A 308 7.72 -8.84 8.41
C ARG A 308 6.78 -7.82 7.81
N SER A 309 6.76 -6.63 8.38
CA SER A 309 6.17 -5.48 7.72
C SER A 309 7.11 -5.04 6.60
N LEU A 310 6.68 -5.19 5.36
CA LEU A 310 7.47 -4.83 4.18
C LEU A 310 6.78 -3.74 3.36
N MET A 311 7.56 -2.92 2.70
CA MET A 311 7.13 -2.11 1.56
C MET A 311 8.02 -2.43 0.37
N LEU A 312 7.45 -2.91 -0.72
CA LEU A 312 8.17 -3.17 -1.96
C LEU A 312 7.78 -2.16 -3.03
N LEU A 313 8.76 -1.70 -3.79
CA LEU A 313 8.58 -0.70 -4.83
C LEU A 313 8.95 -1.26 -6.20
N PHE A 314 8.10 -0.95 -7.17
CA PHE A 314 8.30 -1.35 -8.55
C PHE A 314 8.05 -0.17 -9.49
N GLU A 315 8.77 -0.15 -10.58
CA GLU A 315 8.42 0.67 -11.75
C GLU A 315 7.64 -0.20 -12.73
N MET A 316 6.48 0.26 -13.13
CA MET A 316 5.67 -0.40 -14.15
C MET A 316 5.89 0.32 -15.48
N ALA A 317 6.22 -0.44 -16.54
CA ALA A 317 6.32 0.10 -17.87
C ALA A 317 4.95 0.66 -18.32
N ASP A 318 4.93 1.90 -18.84
CA ASP A 318 3.77 2.42 -19.56
C ASP A 318 3.58 1.54 -20.80
N GLN A 319 2.72 0.53 -20.74
CA GLN A 319 2.36 -0.24 -21.93
C GLN A 319 1.34 0.62 -22.72
N PRO A 320 1.61 0.90 -24.00
CA PRO A 320 0.55 1.47 -24.83
C PRO A 320 -0.63 0.52 -24.80
N VAL A 321 -1.83 1.08 -24.65
CA VAL A 321 -3.10 0.37 -24.78
C VAL A 321 -3.10 -0.29 -26.17
N ALA A 322 -3.01 -1.61 -26.23
CA ALA A 322 -3.17 -2.37 -27.47
C ALA A 322 -4.68 -2.49 -27.80
#